data_0c963b587e807cced496164f440320bc
#
_entry.id   0c963b587e807cced496164f440320bc
#
_cell.length_a   1.000
_cell.length_b   1.000
_cell.length_c   1.000
_cell.angle_alpha   90.00
_cell.angle_beta   90.00
_cell.angle_gamma   90.00
#
_symmetry.space_group_name_H-M   'P 1'
#
loop_
_entity.id
_entity.type
_entity.pdbx_description
1 polymer ?
#
loop_
_entity_poly.entity_id
_entity_poly.type
_entity_poly.pdbx_seq_one_letter_code
_entity_poly.pdbx_strand_id
1 'polypeptide(L)'
;NLEIIYRVSEDGNYEEIENWDEVSLKIQKFTSSFGNYIQKRFDKKILDLMSWDELSKLLTSKQYIEQNSLKEIQYFHYLYGVSLTKGEPIKTEILLPNNFGGNPIKADLVVDLLEYNDDIAKISLTQRLNQNDVKEMLLGFFKKVKFSNKDFTEVFKKAEYKIDDDATFLFNEKLGIFEKTSFTRHIK
;
A
#
# COMPACT_ATOMS: atom_id res chain seq x y z
N ASN A 1 16.89 4.84 -12.46
CA ASN A 1 16.19 3.69 -11.86
C ASN A 1 16.37 3.72 -10.34
N LEU A 2 15.32 3.41 -9.61
CA LEU A 2 15.36 3.17 -8.17
C LEU A 2 15.52 1.65 -7.99
N GLU A 3 16.62 1.24 -7.36
CA GLU A 3 16.84 -0.14 -6.94
C GLU A 3 16.58 -0.24 -5.46
N ILE A 4 15.78 -1.22 -5.05
CA ILE A 4 15.47 -1.48 -3.64
C ILE A 4 15.98 -2.88 -3.32
N ILE A 5 16.92 -2.97 -2.38
CA ILE A 5 17.43 -4.21 -1.82
C ILE A 5 16.73 -4.40 -0.48
N TYR A 6 16.09 -5.54 -0.30
CA TYR A 6 15.35 -5.84 0.92
C TYR A 6 15.71 -7.23 1.45
N ARG A 7 15.57 -7.40 2.75
CA ARG A 7 15.79 -8.67 3.42
C ARG A 7 14.46 -9.36 3.74
N VAL A 8 14.46 -10.66 3.64
CA VAL A 8 13.37 -11.53 4.08
C VAL A 8 13.90 -12.54 5.10
N SER A 9 13.05 -12.95 6.03
CA SER A 9 13.36 -14.03 6.99
C SER A 9 13.44 -15.38 6.29
N GLU A 10 13.91 -16.40 7.00
CA GLU A 10 13.91 -17.80 6.51
C GLU A 10 12.51 -18.31 6.15
N ASP A 11 11.46 -17.77 6.80
CA ASP A 11 10.05 -18.07 6.51
C ASP A 11 9.49 -17.24 5.33
N GLY A 12 10.32 -16.45 4.65
CA GLY A 12 9.91 -15.64 3.52
C GLY A 12 9.21 -14.32 3.89
N ASN A 13 9.16 -13.93 5.16
CA ASN A 13 8.55 -12.66 5.57
C ASN A 13 9.49 -11.48 5.31
N TYR A 14 8.93 -10.38 4.81
CA TYR A 14 9.66 -9.13 4.66
C TYR A 14 10.13 -8.61 6.03
N GLU A 15 11.40 -8.21 6.12
CA GLU A 15 11.99 -7.62 7.33
C GLU A 15 12.28 -6.14 7.19
N GLU A 16 13.15 -5.75 6.24
CA GLU A 16 13.55 -4.34 6.06
C GLU A 16 14.17 -4.06 4.68
N ILE A 17 14.26 -2.76 4.34
CA ILE A 17 15.09 -2.28 3.22
C ILE A 17 16.54 -2.16 3.71
N GLU A 18 17.46 -2.88 3.07
CA GLU A 18 18.90 -2.86 3.40
C GLU A 18 19.60 -1.61 2.89
N ASN A 19 19.31 -1.17 1.67
CA ASN A 19 19.93 0.00 1.05
C ASN A 19 19.15 1.30 1.29
N TRP A 20 18.56 1.47 2.50
CA TRP A 20 17.69 2.61 2.82
C TRP A 20 18.34 3.98 2.54
N ASP A 21 19.60 4.17 2.85
CA ASP A 21 20.29 5.45 2.67
C ASP A 21 20.30 5.89 1.20
N GLU A 22 20.55 4.96 0.27
CA GLU A 22 20.52 5.22 -1.16
C GLU A 22 19.07 5.51 -1.64
N VAL A 23 18.12 4.69 -1.19
CA VAL A 23 16.69 4.84 -1.51
C VAL A 23 16.19 6.19 -1.02
N SER A 24 16.49 6.56 0.21
CA SER A 24 16.05 7.83 0.83
C SER A 24 16.56 9.05 0.06
N LEU A 25 17.83 9.06 -0.35
CA LEU A 25 18.43 10.12 -1.14
C LEU A 25 17.74 10.29 -2.51
N LYS A 26 17.43 9.19 -3.19
CA LYS A 26 16.73 9.24 -4.48
C LYS A 26 15.29 9.76 -4.33
N ILE A 27 14.60 9.32 -3.28
CA ILE A 27 13.24 9.78 -2.98
C ILE A 27 13.23 11.28 -2.61
N GLN A 28 14.16 11.74 -1.77
CA GLN A 28 14.29 13.15 -1.43
C GLN A 28 14.52 14.04 -2.67
N LYS A 29 15.41 13.63 -3.57
CA LYS A 29 15.65 14.34 -4.85
C LYS A 29 14.38 14.39 -5.70
N PHE A 30 13.66 13.27 -5.82
CA PHE A 30 12.40 13.20 -6.56
C PHE A 30 11.34 14.13 -5.93
N THR A 31 11.14 14.03 -4.61
CA THR A 31 10.13 14.83 -3.89
C THR A 31 10.44 16.33 -3.98
N SER A 32 11.71 16.73 -3.88
CA SER A 32 12.13 18.11 -4.05
C SER A 32 11.87 18.61 -5.48
N SER A 33 12.19 17.82 -6.49
CA SER A 33 11.92 18.16 -7.90
C SER A 33 10.42 18.25 -8.18
N PHE A 34 9.64 17.31 -7.64
CA PHE A 34 8.18 17.30 -7.75
C PHE A 34 7.56 18.50 -7.02
N GLY A 35 8.05 18.85 -5.82
CA GLY A 35 7.62 20.04 -5.09
C GLY A 35 7.83 21.32 -5.90
N ASN A 36 8.99 21.50 -6.50
CA ASN A 36 9.28 22.62 -7.37
C ASN A 36 8.37 22.68 -8.62
N TYR A 37 8.05 21.51 -9.19
CA TYR A 37 7.11 21.41 -10.32
C TYR A 37 5.69 21.81 -9.93
N ILE A 38 5.20 21.31 -8.79
CA ILE A 38 3.87 21.64 -8.27
C ILE A 38 3.76 23.14 -7.96
N GLN A 39 4.75 23.72 -7.25
CA GLN A 39 4.78 25.15 -6.93
C GLN A 39 4.73 26.07 -8.15
N LYS A 40 5.26 25.63 -9.28
CA LYS A 40 5.22 26.41 -10.54
C LYS A 40 3.89 26.30 -11.29
N ARG A 41 3.10 25.25 -11.05
CA ARG A 41 1.89 24.95 -11.83
C ARG A 41 0.58 25.23 -11.11
N PHE A 42 0.58 25.20 -9.79
CA PHE A 42 -0.64 25.37 -9.01
C PHE A 42 -0.73 26.77 -8.40
N ASP A 43 -1.96 27.28 -8.31
CA ASP A 43 -2.25 28.53 -7.63
C ASP A 43 -1.78 28.45 -6.16
N LYS A 44 -1.22 29.56 -5.66
CA LYS A 44 -0.80 29.69 -4.27
C LYS A 44 -1.90 29.31 -3.29
N LYS A 45 -3.16 29.64 -3.59
CA LYS A 45 -4.30 29.27 -2.75
C LYS A 45 -4.45 27.76 -2.57
N ILE A 46 -4.11 26.96 -3.59
CA ILE A 46 -4.15 25.49 -3.50
C ILE A 46 -2.95 25.00 -2.69
N LEU A 47 -1.79 25.59 -2.88
CA LEU A 47 -0.57 25.24 -2.16
C LEU A 47 -0.66 25.55 -0.66
N ASP A 48 -1.38 26.62 -0.30
CA ASP A 48 -1.58 27.04 1.09
C ASP A 48 -2.60 26.13 1.85
N LEU A 49 -3.29 25.21 1.14
CA LEU A 49 -4.23 24.27 1.78
C LEU A 49 -3.53 23.21 2.62
N MET A 50 -2.26 22.88 2.35
CA MET A 50 -1.50 21.87 3.08
C MET A 50 -0.04 22.29 3.26
N SER A 51 0.60 21.77 4.30
CA SER A 51 2.03 21.95 4.49
C SER A 51 2.81 20.99 3.59
N TRP A 52 3.50 21.55 2.58
CA TRP A 52 4.37 20.79 1.69
C TRP A 52 5.53 20.14 2.45
N ASP A 53 6.07 20.81 3.47
CA ASP A 53 7.15 20.26 4.29
C ASP A 53 6.72 19.02 5.06
N GLU A 54 5.52 19.04 5.66
CA GLU A 54 4.98 17.89 6.38
C GLU A 54 4.65 16.75 5.41
N LEU A 55 4.09 17.06 4.24
CA LEU A 55 3.84 16.06 3.20
C LEU A 55 5.16 15.42 2.71
N SER A 56 6.17 16.25 2.45
CA SER A 56 7.49 15.77 2.01
C SER A 56 8.13 14.86 3.05
N LYS A 57 8.15 15.26 4.33
CA LYS A 57 8.66 14.43 5.43
C LYS A 57 7.93 13.09 5.53
N LEU A 58 6.60 13.11 5.37
CA LEU A 58 5.79 11.90 5.39
C LEU A 58 6.17 10.97 4.24
N LEU A 59 6.16 11.46 3.01
CA LEU A 59 6.43 10.67 1.80
C LEU A 59 7.88 10.14 1.73
N THR A 60 8.81 10.78 2.42
CA THR A 60 10.22 10.35 2.47
C THR A 60 10.58 9.54 3.71
N SER A 61 9.62 9.27 4.60
CA SER A 61 9.89 8.46 5.78
C SER A 61 10.05 6.98 5.42
N LYS A 62 11.01 6.29 6.06
CA LYS A 62 11.24 4.84 5.88
C LYS A 62 9.95 4.06 6.09
N GLN A 63 9.27 4.33 7.18
CA GLN A 63 8.00 3.69 7.53
C GLN A 63 6.94 3.82 6.42
N TYR A 64 6.77 5.03 5.85
CA TYR A 64 5.80 5.25 4.78
C TYR A 64 6.17 4.47 3.52
N ILE A 65 7.45 4.49 3.15
CA ILE A 65 7.95 3.77 1.97
C ILE A 65 7.78 2.26 2.13
N GLU A 66 8.21 1.69 3.26
CA GLU A 66 8.07 0.26 3.53
C GLU A 66 6.61 -0.19 3.52
N GLN A 67 5.72 0.61 4.08
CA GLN A 67 4.31 0.23 4.20
C GLN A 67 3.47 0.47 2.93
N ASN A 68 3.88 1.35 2.03
CA ASN A 68 3.08 1.73 0.87
C ASN A 68 3.72 1.35 -0.48
N SER A 69 5.05 1.46 -0.60
CA SER A 69 5.73 1.20 -1.86
C SER A 69 6.17 -0.26 -2.02
N LEU A 70 6.19 -1.01 -0.92
CA LEU A 70 6.57 -2.43 -0.92
C LEU A 70 5.38 -3.38 -0.79
N LYS A 71 4.16 -2.89 -0.93
CA LYS A 71 2.96 -3.75 -0.90
C LYS A 71 3.05 -4.91 -1.89
N GLU A 72 3.55 -4.66 -3.09
CA GLU A 72 3.74 -5.70 -4.10
C GLU A 72 4.71 -6.78 -3.61
N ILE A 73 5.80 -6.38 -2.94
CA ILE A 73 6.75 -7.31 -2.33
C ILE A 73 6.11 -8.07 -1.17
N GLN A 74 5.36 -7.38 -0.31
CA GLN A 74 4.63 -8.02 0.78
C GLN A 74 3.61 -9.03 0.27
N TYR A 75 2.89 -8.73 -0.81
CA TYR A 75 1.98 -9.69 -1.45
C TYR A 75 2.73 -10.88 -2.04
N PHE A 76 3.94 -10.69 -2.55
CA PHE A 76 4.79 -11.77 -3.06
C PHE A 76 5.12 -12.79 -1.98
N HIS A 77 5.30 -12.34 -0.74
CA HIS A 77 5.64 -13.20 0.40
C HIS A 77 4.42 -13.65 1.20
N TYR A 78 3.27 -12.98 1.06
CA TYR A 78 2.07 -13.22 1.88
C TYR A 78 1.48 -14.63 1.73
N LEU A 79 1.67 -15.27 0.58
CA LEU A 79 1.09 -16.57 0.26
C LEU A 79 2.05 -17.74 0.52
N TYR A 80 3.29 -17.49 0.97
CA TYR A 80 4.19 -18.59 1.35
C TYR A 80 3.67 -19.31 2.59
N GLY A 81 3.68 -20.66 2.53
CA GLY A 81 3.18 -21.52 3.62
C GLY A 81 1.65 -21.59 3.73
N VAL A 82 0.89 -20.97 2.82
CA VAL A 82 -0.58 -21.07 2.79
C VAL A 82 -0.99 -22.29 1.98
N SER A 83 -1.75 -23.22 2.58
CA SER A 83 -2.36 -24.35 1.87
C SER A 83 -3.69 -23.93 1.26
N LEU A 84 -3.85 -24.11 -0.04
CA LEU A 84 -5.06 -23.76 -0.78
C LEU A 84 -5.70 -24.98 -1.42
N THR A 85 -7.02 -25.09 -1.34
CA THR A 85 -7.83 -26.12 -2.00
C THR A 85 -8.74 -25.47 -3.02
N LYS A 86 -8.77 -25.97 -4.23
CA LYS A 86 -9.64 -25.45 -5.28
C LYS A 86 -11.11 -25.56 -4.88
N GLY A 87 -11.86 -24.43 -4.99
CA GLY A 87 -13.25 -24.34 -4.60
C GLY A 87 -13.50 -24.07 -3.12
N GLU A 88 -12.45 -23.94 -2.31
CA GLU A 88 -12.53 -23.65 -0.87
C GLU A 88 -11.72 -22.38 -0.56
N PRO A 89 -12.24 -21.17 -0.87
CA PRO A 89 -11.51 -19.93 -0.63
C PRO A 89 -11.33 -19.67 0.86
N ILE A 90 -10.12 -19.23 1.23
CA ILE A 90 -9.84 -18.75 2.58
C ILE A 90 -10.43 -17.35 2.72
N LYS A 91 -11.25 -17.15 3.76
CA LYS A 91 -11.85 -15.85 4.10
C LYS A 91 -11.46 -15.50 5.53
N THR A 92 -10.89 -14.33 5.72
CA THR A 92 -10.46 -13.86 7.04
C THR A 92 -10.50 -12.34 7.12
N GLU A 93 -10.64 -11.81 8.34
CA GLU A 93 -10.39 -10.39 8.63
C GLU A 93 -8.92 -10.21 9.02
N ILE A 94 -8.29 -9.18 8.47
CA ILE A 94 -6.91 -8.81 8.81
C ILE A 94 -6.86 -7.36 9.31
N LEU A 95 -5.82 -7.03 10.05
CA LEU A 95 -5.52 -5.70 10.53
C LEU A 95 -4.33 -5.13 9.78
N LEU A 96 -4.54 -4.05 9.04
CA LEU A 96 -3.49 -3.36 8.32
C LEU A 96 -2.96 -2.18 9.14
N PRO A 97 -1.67 -1.87 9.08
CA PRO A 97 -1.12 -0.72 9.78
C PRO A 97 -1.70 0.58 9.23
N ASN A 98 -2.03 1.51 10.15
CA ASN A 98 -2.44 2.86 9.80
C ASN A 98 -1.23 3.80 9.81
N ASN A 99 -0.69 4.10 8.65
CA ASN A 99 0.55 4.87 8.46
C ASN A 99 0.43 6.34 8.86
N PHE A 100 -0.80 6.82 9.05
CA PHE A 100 -1.05 8.20 9.46
C PHE A 100 -1.36 8.32 10.95
N GLY A 101 -1.28 7.21 11.71
CA GLY A 101 -1.59 7.13 13.13
C GLY A 101 -3.07 6.87 13.39
N GLY A 102 -3.38 6.37 14.59
CA GLY A 102 -4.71 5.91 14.96
C GLY A 102 -4.81 4.39 14.99
N ASN A 103 -6.05 3.88 14.93
CA ASN A 103 -6.30 2.44 14.97
C ASN A 103 -5.86 1.75 13.67
N PRO A 104 -5.48 0.47 13.73
CA PRO A 104 -5.29 -0.36 12.54
C PRO A 104 -6.56 -0.37 11.68
N ILE A 105 -6.36 -0.54 10.38
CA ILE A 105 -7.44 -0.60 9.39
C ILE A 105 -7.87 -2.05 9.23
N LYS A 106 -9.12 -2.35 9.49
CA LYS A 106 -9.71 -3.65 9.22
C LYS A 106 -9.89 -3.86 7.72
N ALA A 107 -9.60 -5.07 7.28
CA ALA A 107 -9.85 -5.47 5.91
C ALA A 107 -10.34 -6.91 5.84
N ASP A 108 -11.36 -7.16 5.02
CA ASP A 108 -11.74 -8.50 4.62
C ASP A 108 -10.79 -9.00 3.54
N LEU A 109 -10.21 -10.17 3.75
CA LEU A 109 -9.32 -10.84 2.83
C LEU A 109 -9.94 -12.12 2.34
N VAL A 110 -9.91 -12.33 1.03
CA VAL A 110 -10.28 -13.58 0.35
C VAL A 110 -9.12 -14.04 -0.51
N VAL A 111 -8.68 -15.28 -0.31
CA VAL A 111 -7.66 -15.94 -1.13
C VAL A 111 -8.28 -17.19 -1.74
N ASP A 112 -8.18 -17.36 -3.05
CA ASP A 112 -8.78 -18.46 -3.78
C ASP A 112 -7.83 -19.07 -4.80
N LEU A 113 -7.74 -20.40 -4.85
CA LEU A 113 -7.05 -21.15 -5.88
C LEU A 113 -7.96 -21.29 -7.11
N LEU A 114 -7.74 -20.46 -8.11
CA LEU A 114 -8.56 -20.45 -9.33
C LEU A 114 -8.29 -21.66 -10.22
N GLU A 115 -7.00 -21.95 -10.47
CA GLU A 115 -6.55 -22.99 -11.38
C GLU A 115 -5.25 -23.62 -10.86
N TYR A 116 -5.07 -24.91 -11.15
CA TYR A 116 -3.82 -25.62 -10.91
C TYR A 116 -3.56 -26.57 -12.07
N ASN A 117 -2.52 -26.31 -12.86
CA ASN A 117 -2.15 -27.12 -14.02
C ASN A 117 -0.62 -27.09 -14.18
N ASP A 118 -0.01 -28.21 -14.49
CA ASP A 118 1.43 -28.35 -14.81
C ASP A 118 2.36 -27.67 -13.78
N ASP A 119 2.10 -27.93 -12.50
CA ASP A 119 2.83 -27.35 -11.36
C ASP A 119 2.65 -25.82 -11.21
N ILE A 120 1.75 -25.20 -11.95
CA ILE A 120 1.43 -23.77 -11.87
C ILE A 120 0.08 -23.60 -11.17
N ALA A 121 0.11 -22.90 -10.04
CA ALA A 121 -1.09 -22.44 -9.33
C ALA A 121 -1.43 -21.00 -9.73
N LYS A 122 -2.67 -20.77 -10.16
CA LYS A 122 -3.21 -19.43 -10.34
C LYS A 122 -4.07 -19.06 -9.13
N ILE A 123 -3.64 -18.07 -8.40
CA ILE A 123 -4.25 -17.68 -7.13
C ILE A 123 -4.78 -16.25 -7.26
N SER A 124 -6.00 -16.01 -6.76
CA SER A 124 -6.53 -14.66 -6.58
C SER A 124 -6.50 -14.26 -5.11
N LEU A 125 -6.28 -12.97 -4.89
CA LEU A 125 -6.40 -12.33 -3.59
C LEU A 125 -7.25 -11.07 -3.76
N THR A 126 -8.33 -10.96 -2.98
CA THR A 126 -9.16 -9.76 -2.90
C THR A 126 -9.11 -9.23 -1.47
N GLN A 127 -8.81 -7.95 -1.31
CA GLN A 127 -8.78 -7.26 -0.02
C GLN A 127 -9.73 -6.07 -0.06
N ARG A 128 -10.65 -5.98 0.88
CA ARG A 128 -11.64 -4.91 0.99
C ARG A 128 -11.48 -4.20 2.32
N LEU A 129 -11.12 -2.92 2.28
CA LEU A 129 -10.87 -2.12 3.48
C LEU A 129 -12.18 -1.66 4.12
N ASN A 130 -12.23 -1.65 5.44
CA ASN A 130 -13.34 -1.09 6.18
C ASN A 130 -13.47 0.42 5.91
N GLN A 131 -14.63 0.89 5.47
CA GLN A 131 -14.86 2.27 5.03
C GLN A 131 -14.66 3.29 6.14
N ASN A 132 -15.06 2.96 7.37
CA ASN A 132 -14.91 3.88 8.50
C ASN A 132 -13.45 4.04 8.88
N ASP A 133 -12.70 2.94 8.90
CA ASP A 133 -11.26 2.96 9.20
C ASP A 133 -10.47 3.71 8.11
N VAL A 134 -10.85 3.54 6.83
CA VAL A 134 -10.30 4.32 5.71
C VAL A 134 -10.56 5.82 5.90
N LYS A 135 -11.77 6.19 6.30
CA LYS A 135 -12.13 7.58 6.57
C LYS A 135 -11.28 8.15 7.72
N GLU A 136 -11.13 7.43 8.82
CA GLU A 136 -10.29 7.84 9.94
C GLU A 136 -8.82 7.98 9.53
N MET A 137 -8.31 7.04 8.74
CA MET A 137 -6.95 7.09 8.18
C MET A 137 -6.72 8.36 7.36
N LEU A 138 -7.64 8.70 6.46
CA LEU A 138 -7.53 9.88 5.61
C LEU A 138 -7.66 11.19 6.40
N LEU A 139 -8.52 11.23 7.42
CA LEU A 139 -8.57 12.37 8.36
C LEU A 139 -7.27 12.51 9.15
N GLY A 140 -6.65 11.41 9.54
CA GLY A 140 -5.31 11.39 10.15
C GLY A 140 -4.25 11.97 9.22
N PHE A 141 -4.29 11.60 7.93
CA PHE A 141 -3.42 12.17 6.89
C PHE A 141 -3.60 13.69 6.78
N PHE A 142 -4.85 14.20 6.64
CA PHE A 142 -5.10 15.64 6.55
C PHE A 142 -4.58 16.39 7.76
N LYS A 143 -4.72 15.82 8.95
CA LYS A 143 -4.17 16.40 10.19
C LYS A 143 -2.64 16.47 10.14
N LYS A 144 -1.95 15.40 9.70
CA LYS A 144 -0.49 15.37 9.59
C LYS A 144 0.05 16.40 8.60
N VAL A 145 -0.58 16.55 7.43
CA VAL A 145 -0.16 17.54 6.42
C VAL A 145 -0.71 18.95 6.70
N LYS A 146 -1.32 19.16 7.87
CA LYS A 146 -1.91 20.45 8.29
C LYS A 146 -2.88 21.01 7.25
N PHE A 147 -3.75 20.14 6.70
CA PHE A 147 -4.75 20.56 5.73
C PHE A 147 -5.76 21.53 6.37
N SER A 148 -5.92 22.73 5.80
CA SER A 148 -6.61 23.85 6.42
C SER A 148 -8.02 24.15 5.91
N ASN A 149 -8.52 23.41 4.91
CA ASN A 149 -9.86 23.66 4.35
C ASN A 149 -10.94 22.96 5.17
N LYS A 150 -11.66 23.73 5.99
CA LYS A 150 -12.75 23.22 6.86
C LYS A 150 -13.95 22.70 6.04
N ASP A 151 -14.35 23.44 5.00
CA ASP A 151 -15.51 23.05 4.18
C ASP A 151 -15.27 21.74 3.46
N PHE A 152 -14.06 21.55 2.90
CA PHE A 152 -13.67 20.29 2.34
C PHE A 152 -13.67 19.16 3.36
N THR A 153 -13.16 19.41 4.58
CA THR A 153 -13.12 18.39 5.64
C THR A 153 -14.53 17.95 6.05
N GLU A 154 -15.50 18.88 6.10
CA GLU A 154 -16.90 18.53 6.42
C GLU A 154 -17.58 17.74 5.28
N VAL A 155 -17.32 18.09 4.02
CA VAL A 155 -17.79 17.32 2.86
C VAL A 155 -17.16 15.93 2.87
N PHE A 156 -15.86 15.87 3.13
CA PHE A 156 -15.11 14.63 3.21
C PHE A 156 -15.65 13.67 4.29
N LYS A 157 -15.99 14.16 5.47
CA LYS A 157 -16.58 13.35 6.54
C LYS A 157 -17.90 12.69 6.13
N LYS A 158 -18.65 13.29 5.23
CA LYS A 158 -19.97 12.79 4.76
C LYS A 158 -19.85 11.87 3.56
N ALA A 159 -18.74 11.90 2.83
CA ALA A 159 -18.51 11.06 1.65
C ALA A 159 -18.30 9.58 2.02
N GLU A 160 -18.66 8.71 1.10
CA GLU A 160 -18.36 7.29 1.20
C GLU A 160 -17.05 7.02 0.45
N TYR A 161 -16.20 6.17 1.03
CA TYR A 161 -14.93 5.78 0.46
C TYR A 161 -14.85 4.27 0.41
N LYS A 162 -14.52 3.75 -0.74
CA LYS A 162 -14.31 2.33 -0.93
C LYS A 162 -12.94 2.09 -1.54
N ILE A 163 -12.14 1.27 -0.89
CA ILE A 163 -10.85 0.82 -1.41
C ILE A 163 -10.87 -0.70 -1.44
N ASP A 164 -10.81 -1.24 -2.66
CA ASP A 164 -10.71 -2.66 -2.93
C ASP A 164 -9.38 -2.92 -3.66
N ASP A 165 -8.63 -3.89 -3.19
CA ASP A 165 -7.40 -4.38 -3.82
C ASP A 165 -7.65 -5.77 -4.39
N ASP A 166 -7.32 -5.98 -5.66
CA ASP A 166 -7.37 -7.28 -6.32
C ASP A 166 -5.97 -7.64 -6.83
N ALA A 167 -5.52 -8.85 -6.52
CA ALA A 167 -4.27 -9.38 -7.04
C ALA A 167 -4.47 -10.77 -7.65
N THR A 168 -3.64 -11.10 -8.65
CA THR A 168 -3.55 -12.43 -9.22
C THR A 168 -2.09 -12.85 -9.26
N PHE A 169 -1.82 -14.08 -8.84
CA PHE A 169 -0.49 -14.66 -8.78
C PHE A 169 -0.44 -15.92 -9.66
N LEU A 170 0.69 -16.12 -10.33
CA LEU A 170 1.09 -17.40 -10.89
C LEU A 170 2.26 -17.93 -10.07
N PHE A 171 2.03 -19.00 -9.34
CA PHE A 171 3.02 -19.67 -8.47
C PHE A 171 3.46 -20.97 -9.10
N ASN A 172 4.77 -21.13 -9.31
CA ASN A 172 5.37 -22.37 -9.77
C ASN A 172 5.76 -23.21 -8.54
N GLU A 173 4.99 -24.27 -8.26
CA GLU A 173 5.19 -25.10 -7.10
C GLU A 173 6.53 -25.86 -7.15
N LYS A 174 6.94 -26.33 -8.33
CA LYS A 174 8.18 -27.05 -8.52
C LYS A 174 9.42 -26.19 -8.24
N LEU A 175 9.37 -24.91 -8.59
CA LEU A 175 10.46 -23.97 -8.35
C LEU A 175 10.31 -23.24 -7.01
N GLY A 176 9.13 -23.28 -6.39
CA GLY A 176 8.83 -22.55 -5.14
C GLY A 176 8.82 -21.05 -5.31
N ILE A 177 8.52 -20.50 -6.51
CA ILE A 177 8.56 -19.08 -6.80
C ILE A 177 7.28 -18.57 -7.45
N PHE A 178 6.98 -17.28 -7.27
CA PHE A 178 5.98 -16.59 -8.05
C PHE A 178 6.58 -16.12 -9.38
N GLU A 179 6.03 -16.60 -10.50
CA GLU A 179 6.49 -16.20 -11.84
C GLU A 179 5.90 -14.87 -12.28
N LYS A 180 4.67 -14.59 -11.82
CA LYS A 180 3.94 -13.37 -12.20
C LYS A 180 2.99 -12.93 -11.11
N THR A 181 2.95 -11.62 -10.88
CA THR A 181 1.95 -10.96 -10.04
C THR A 181 1.31 -9.81 -10.80
N SER A 182 -0.01 -9.71 -10.69
CA SER A 182 -0.80 -8.57 -11.18
C SER A 182 -1.58 -7.99 -10.01
N PHE A 183 -1.57 -6.67 -9.88
CA PHE A 183 -2.23 -5.95 -8.80
C PHE A 183 -3.06 -4.79 -9.35
N THR A 184 -4.27 -4.63 -8.83
CA THR A 184 -5.19 -3.53 -9.18
C THR A 184 -5.83 -2.98 -7.93
N ARG A 185 -5.80 -1.66 -7.74
CA ARG A 185 -6.53 -0.95 -6.67
C ARG A 185 -7.69 -0.18 -7.26
N HIS A 186 -8.88 -0.39 -6.73
CA HIS A 186 -10.09 0.35 -7.03
C HIS A 186 -10.40 1.32 -5.90
N ILE A 187 -10.47 2.62 -6.23
CA ILE A 187 -10.83 3.70 -5.28
C ILE A 187 -12.10 4.35 -5.80
N LYS A 188 -13.13 4.40 -4.98
CA LYS A 188 -14.43 5.04 -5.26
C LYS A 188 -14.81 5.99 -4.14
#